data_d29b3144eee5ce766e395c735fed4a5e
#
_entry.id   d29b3144eee5ce766e395c735fed4a5e
#
_cell.length_a   1.000
_cell.length_b   1.000
_cell.length_c   1.000
_cell.angle_alpha   90.00
_cell.angle_beta   90.00
_cell.angle_gamma   90.00
#
_symmetry.space_group_name_H-M   'P 1'
#
loop_
_entity.id
_entity.type
_entity.pdbx_description
1 polymer ?
#
loop_
_entity_poly.entity_id
_entity_poly.type
_entity_poly.pdbx_seq_one_letter_code
_entity_poly.pdbx_strand_id
1 'polypeptide(L)'
;MKRFYLLFLISLFSVLISYAQVGEYRTDLAIGVNGGYMMSSVGFVPEVPQKQLGGMTGGLTIRYTCEKYFQSICAIVAEVNIAQTGWKENIMDIDNQPVYYEGDDAKANPLSYERYMTYVQIPLMARLGWGRERKGLQGFIQLGPQLGLFMNESTKTNLVPGLKTQTDRSSKVVAQDTMAVERKFDYGIAVGGGIEFSHPKVGHFIVEGRYYYGLGDIFKNSKSDFFGRSNFGQIVIKATYLFDIIKTKNPKIK
;
A
#
# COMPACT_ATOMS: atom_id res chain seq x y z
N MET A 1 10.48 -34.96 -28.69
CA MET A 1 9.54 -34.76 -27.57
C MET A 1 9.37 -33.30 -27.17
N LYS A 2 10.44 -32.51 -26.90
CA LYS A 2 10.31 -31.08 -26.48
C LYS A 2 9.53 -30.17 -27.45
N ARG A 3 9.64 -30.41 -28.79
CA ARG A 3 8.87 -29.63 -29.80
C ARG A 3 7.37 -29.95 -29.80
N PHE A 4 6.97 -31.15 -29.42
CA PHE A 4 5.56 -31.52 -29.30
C PHE A 4 4.89 -30.84 -28.11
N TYR A 5 5.56 -30.71 -26.97
CA TYR A 5 5.03 -29.98 -25.80
C TYR A 5 4.88 -28.49 -26.10
N LEU A 6 5.80 -27.88 -26.87
CA LEU A 6 5.69 -26.47 -27.24
C LEU A 6 4.49 -26.23 -28.16
N LEU A 7 4.27 -27.10 -29.15
CA LEU A 7 3.10 -27.01 -30.06
C LEU A 7 1.79 -27.24 -29.31
N PHE A 8 1.77 -28.18 -28.35
CA PHE A 8 0.61 -28.42 -27.50
C PHE A 8 0.32 -27.22 -26.60
N LEU A 9 1.36 -26.59 -26.01
CA LEU A 9 1.19 -25.38 -25.21
C LEU A 9 0.68 -24.19 -26.04
N ILE A 10 1.18 -24.02 -27.26
CA ILE A 10 0.73 -22.97 -28.21
C ILE A 10 -0.72 -23.23 -28.64
N SER A 11 -1.10 -24.49 -28.90
CA SER A 11 -2.49 -24.82 -29.23
C SER A 11 -3.45 -24.63 -28.07
N LEU A 12 -3.01 -24.88 -26.84
CA LEU A 12 -3.82 -24.62 -25.64
C LEU A 12 -4.02 -23.10 -25.42
N PHE A 13 -2.99 -22.30 -25.71
CA PHE A 13 -3.08 -20.83 -25.64
C PHE A 13 -3.98 -20.25 -26.73
N SER A 14 -3.97 -20.82 -27.95
CA SER A 14 -4.83 -20.36 -29.05
C SER A 14 -6.32 -20.64 -28.81
N VAL A 15 -6.66 -21.72 -28.10
CA VAL A 15 -8.06 -22.03 -27.70
C VAL A 15 -8.57 -20.99 -26.67
N LEU A 16 -7.72 -20.47 -25.80
CA LEU A 16 -8.09 -19.43 -24.83
C LEU A 16 -8.37 -18.06 -25.48
N ILE A 17 -7.78 -17.80 -26.65
CA ILE A 17 -7.97 -16.53 -27.39
C ILE A 17 -9.25 -16.55 -28.24
N SER A 18 -9.79 -17.73 -28.58
CA SER A 18 -10.95 -17.87 -29.46
C SER A 18 -12.29 -17.42 -28.86
N TYR A 19 -12.36 -17.12 -27.58
CA TYR A 19 -13.54 -16.58 -26.90
C TYR A 19 -13.38 -15.11 -26.54
N ALA A 20 -12.88 -14.30 -27.48
CA ALA A 20 -12.96 -12.85 -27.35
C ALA A 20 -14.42 -12.42 -27.52
N GLN A 21 -15.25 -12.67 -26.53
CA GLN A 21 -16.60 -12.12 -26.51
C GLN A 21 -16.52 -10.64 -26.25
N VAL A 22 -17.27 -9.88 -27.04
CA VAL A 22 -17.44 -8.44 -26.84
C VAL A 22 -18.03 -8.21 -25.45
N GLY A 23 -17.32 -7.51 -24.59
CA GLY A 23 -17.80 -7.16 -23.26
C GLY A 23 -19.03 -6.26 -23.33
N GLU A 24 -19.89 -6.34 -22.34
CA GLU A 24 -20.97 -5.37 -22.19
C GLU A 24 -20.42 -4.07 -21.63
N TYR A 25 -20.46 -3.01 -22.45
CA TYR A 25 -20.03 -1.68 -22.03
C TYR A 25 -20.83 -1.17 -20.84
N ARG A 26 -20.12 -0.60 -19.87
CA ARG A 26 -20.64 0.12 -18.73
C ARG A 26 -20.04 1.52 -18.69
N THR A 27 -20.84 2.47 -18.26
CA THR A 27 -20.39 3.86 -18.04
C THR A 27 -20.78 4.33 -16.64
N ASP A 28 -20.64 3.43 -15.66
CA ASP A 28 -20.99 3.75 -14.29
C ASP A 28 -19.83 4.50 -13.64
N LEU A 29 -20.08 5.72 -13.20
CA LEU A 29 -19.14 6.54 -12.47
C LEU A 29 -19.62 6.71 -11.03
N ALA A 30 -18.79 6.31 -10.08
CA ALA A 30 -19.04 6.47 -8.67
C ALA A 30 -17.90 7.25 -8.01
N ILE A 31 -18.24 8.06 -7.04
CA ILE A 31 -17.29 8.84 -6.26
C ILE A 31 -17.59 8.72 -4.77
N GLY A 32 -16.60 8.92 -3.94
CA GLY A 32 -16.82 8.88 -2.51
C GLY A 32 -15.56 9.09 -1.69
N VAL A 33 -15.64 8.67 -0.45
CA VAL A 33 -14.60 8.87 0.55
C VAL A 33 -14.06 7.53 1.04
N ASN A 34 -12.81 7.51 1.40
CA ASN A 34 -12.17 6.35 2.00
C ASN A 34 -11.40 6.74 3.27
N GLY A 35 -11.20 5.77 4.15
CA GLY A 35 -10.37 5.90 5.33
C GLY A 35 -9.95 4.55 5.85
N GLY A 36 -8.75 4.49 6.46
CA GLY A 36 -8.23 3.23 6.95
C GLY A 36 -6.99 3.36 7.81
N TYR A 37 -6.53 2.20 8.25
CA TYR A 37 -5.32 2.02 9.01
C TYR A 37 -4.23 1.41 8.15
N MET A 38 -3.02 1.92 8.31
CA MET A 38 -1.86 1.50 7.55
C MET A 38 -0.74 1.06 8.51
N MET A 39 -0.09 -0.03 8.17
CA MET A 39 1.15 -0.50 8.77
C MET A 39 2.25 -0.34 7.74
N SER A 40 3.33 0.34 8.11
CA SER A 40 4.44 0.64 7.20
C SER A 40 5.79 0.25 7.78
N SER A 41 6.72 -0.04 6.89
CA SER A 41 8.13 -0.27 7.16
C SER A 41 8.95 0.19 5.96
N VAL A 42 10.27 0.30 6.13
CA VAL A 42 11.20 0.69 5.07
C VAL A 42 12.23 -0.41 4.87
N GLY A 43 12.39 -0.87 3.65
CA GLY A 43 13.42 -1.86 3.29
C GLY A 43 14.77 -1.19 3.14
N PHE A 44 15.59 -1.14 4.21
CA PHE A 44 16.93 -0.58 4.17
C PHE A 44 17.98 -1.60 3.75
N VAL A 45 19.00 -1.12 3.00
CA VAL A 45 20.22 -1.86 2.75
C VAL A 45 21.41 -0.89 2.96
N PRO A 46 22.24 -1.09 4.01
CA PRO A 46 22.24 -2.17 5.01
C PRO A 46 20.99 -2.19 5.87
N GLU A 47 20.63 -3.35 6.39
CA GLU A 47 19.40 -3.59 7.14
C GLU A 47 19.36 -2.81 8.48
N VAL A 48 18.22 -2.20 8.75
CA VAL A 48 17.89 -1.56 10.02
C VAL A 48 16.81 -2.40 10.70
N PRO A 49 17.03 -2.92 11.91
CA PRO A 49 15.99 -3.64 12.64
C PRO A 49 14.79 -2.75 12.93
N GLN A 50 13.59 -3.16 12.51
CA GLN A 50 12.37 -2.35 12.65
C GLN A 50 11.18 -3.19 13.08
N LYS A 51 10.21 -2.49 13.66
CA LYS A 51 8.82 -2.91 13.80
C LYS A 51 7.95 -2.13 12.81
N GLN A 52 6.80 -2.67 12.49
CA GLN A 52 5.84 -1.94 11.67
C GLN A 52 5.34 -0.70 12.41
N LEU A 53 5.31 0.43 11.72
CA LEU A 53 4.76 1.69 12.21
C LEU A 53 3.30 1.79 11.80
N GLY A 54 2.42 2.03 12.78
CA GLY A 54 1.01 2.29 12.53
C GLY A 54 0.78 3.72 12.08
N GLY A 55 -0.06 3.91 11.07
CA GLY A 55 -0.47 5.20 10.56
C GLY A 55 -1.91 5.18 10.07
N MET A 56 -2.42 6.34 9.70
CA MET A 56 -3.74 6.49 9.12
C MET A 56 -3.67 6.93 7.67
N THR A 57 -4.66 6.55 6.88
CA THR A 57 -4.84 7.01 5.51
C THR A 57 -6.29 7.37 5.27
N GLY A 58 -6.55 8.36 4.43
CA GLY A 58 -7.89 8.74 4.06
C GLY A 58 -7.91 9.74 2.92
N GLY A 59 -9.00 9.77 2.18
CA GLY A 59 -9.12 10.64 1.02
C GLY A 59 -10.35 10.40 0.17
N LEU A 60 -10.22 10.70 -1.10
CA LEU A 60 -11.28 10.60 -2.10
C LEU A 60 -11.02 9.43 -3.03
N THR A 61 -12.09 8.77 -3.45
CA THR A 61 -12.06 7.65 -4.39
C THR A 61 -12.99 7.93 -5.54
N ILE A 62 -12.54 7.68 -6.76
CA ILE A 62 -13.32 7.69 -7.99
C ILE A 62 -13.23 6.30 -8.60
N ARG A 63 -14.35 5.72 -8.96
CA ARG A 63 -14.44 4.43 -9.65
C ARG A 63 -15.20 4.59 -10.95
N TYR A 64 -14.57 4.19 -12.04
CA TYR A 64 -15.19 4.08 -13.34
C TYR A 64 -15.33 2.61 -13.73
N THR A 65 -16.54 2.11 -13.84
CA THR A 65 -16.83 0.75 -14.31
C THR A 65 -16.94 0.80 -15.82
N CYS A 66 -16.04 0.09 -16.51
CA CYS A 66 -15.88 0.16 -17.96
C CYS A 66 -16.69 -0.91 -18.67
N GLU A 67 -16.60 -2.14 -18.21
CA GLU A 67 -17.11 -3.30 -18.94
C GLU A 67 -17.48 -4.44 -18.00
N LYS A 68 -18.35 -5.32 -18.53
CA LYS A 68 -18.64 -6.60 -17.92
C LYS A 68 -18.36 -7.72 -18.90
N TYR A 69 -17.54 -8.67 -18.51
CA TYR A 69 -17.26 -9.90 -19.23
C TYR A 69 -17.84 -11.09 -18.46
N PHE A 70 -18.86 -11.76 -18.98
CA PHE A 70 -19.54 -12.87 -18.30
C PHE A 70 -19.95 -12.51 -16.86
N GLN A 71 -19.16 -12.96 -15.90
CA GLN A 71 -19.36 -12.71 -14.46
C GLN A 71 -18.36 -11.69 -13.89
N SER A 72 -17.39 -11.26 -14.68
CA SER A 72 -16.33 -10.35 -14.25
C SER A 72 -16.67 -8.92 -14.62
N ILE A 73 -16.58 -8.03 -13.65
CA ILE A 73 -16.83 -6.59 -13.81
C ILE A 73 -15.49 -5.87 -13.75
N CYS A 74 -15.17 -5.16 -14.84
CA CYS A 74 -13.93 -4.42 -14.97
C CYS A 74 -14.15 -2.95 -14.60
N ALA A 75 -13.31 -2.43 -13.73
CA ALA A 75 -13.34 -1.03 -13.32
C ALA A 75 -11.93 -0.46 -13.16
N ILE A 76 -11.82 0.85 -13.30
CA ILE A 76 -10.64 1.63 -12.93
C ILE A 76 -10.99 2.40 -11.66
N VAL A 77 -10.10 2.34 -10.68
CA VAL A 77 -10.22 3.05 -9.42
C VAL A 77 -9.04 4.00 -9.28
N ALA A 78 -9.33 5.27 -9.12
CA ALA A 78 -8.35 6.31 -8.84
C ALA A 78 -8.64 6.91 -7.46
N GLU A 79 -7.59 7.17 -6.70
CA GLU A 79 -7.74 7.77 -5.38
C GLU A 79 -6.75 8.90 -5.18
N VAL A 80 -7.09 9.81 -4.27
CA VAL A 80 -6.18 10.81 -3.73
C VAL A 80 -6.29 10.73 -2.22
N ASN A 81 -5.25 10.25 -1.58
CA ASN A 81 -5.23 9.97 -0.15
C ASN A 81 -4.12 10.75 0.54
N ILE A 82 -4.40 11.26 1.73
CA ILE A 82 -3.35 11.68 2.67
C ILE A 82 -3.04 10.46 3.53
N ALA A 83 -1.77 10.07 3.57
CA ALA A 83 -1.32 8.87 4.23
C ALA A 83 -0.12 9.15 5.13
N GLN A 84 -0.17 8.65 6.37
CA GLN A 84 0.92 8.74 7.32
C GLN A 84 1.67 7.41 7.33
N THR A 85 2.89 7.41 6.79
CA THR A 85 3.79 6.26 6.66
C THR A 85 5.09 6.49 7.42
N GLY A 86 5.98 5.51 7.47
CA GLY A 86 7.29 5.66 8.09
C GLY A 86 7.82 4.34 8.61
N TRP A 87 8.68 4.44 9.64
CA TRP A 87 9.23 3.27 10.32
C TRP A 87 9.41 3.52 11.80
N LYS A 88 9.46 2.44 12.55
CA LYS A 88 9.79 2.38 13.97
C LYS A 88 10.98 1.45 14.15
N GLU A 89 12.07 1.95 14.75
CA GLU A 89 13.22 1.11 15.01
C GLU A 89 12.97 0.12 16.14
N ASN A 90 13.55 -1.05 16.01
CA ASN A 90 13.60 -2.06 17.04
C ASN A 90 15.00 -2.04 17.69
N ILE A 91 15.21 -1.12 18.64
CA ILE A 91 16.51 -0.90 19.29
C ILE A 91 16.69 -1.93 20.40
N MET A 92 17.50 -2.94 20.12
CA MET A 92 17.82 -4.06 21.01
C MET A 92 19.33 -4.21 21.14
N ASP A 93 19.77 -4.83 22.24
CA ASP A 93 21.14 -5.27 22.43
C ASP A 93 21.39 -6.66 21.81
N ILE A 94 22.58 -7.24 22.03
CA ILE A 94 22.98 -8.56 21.49
C ILE A 94 22.10 -9.68 22.08
N ASP A 95 21.61 -9.51 23.30
CA ASP A 95 20.76 -10.49 24.00
C ASP A 95 19.26 -10.30 23.71
N ASN A 96 18.90 -9.49 22.69
CA ASN A 96 17.54 -9.12 22.34
C ASN A 96 16.76 -8.45 23.48
N GLN A 97 17.46 -7.72 24.37
CA GLN A 97 16.83 -6.91 25.38
C GLN A 97 16.78 -5.44 24.94
N PRO A 98 15.76 -4.67 25.37
CA PRO A 98 15.70 -3.23 25.10
C PRO A 98 16.89 -2.50 25.69
N VAL A 99 17.44 -1.53 24.96
CA VAL A 99 18.57 -0.71 25.39
C VAL A 99 18.07 0.51 26.19
N TYR A 100 18.77 0.82 27.29
CA TYR A 100 18.46 1.95 28.18
C TYR A 100 19.66 2.87 28.33
N TYR A 101 19.45 4.12 28.79
CA TYR A 101 20.55 5.01 29.21
C TYR A 101 21.16 4.61 30.54
N GLU A 102 22.47 4.93 30.71
CA GLU A 102 23.12 4.82 32.04
C GLU A 102 22.47 5.78 33.01
N GLY A 103 22.13 5.29 34.24
CA GLY A 103 21.52 6.12 35.28
C GLY A 103 20.02 6.26 35.24
N ASP A 104 19.36 5.74 34.21
CA ASP A 104 17.90 5.60 34.22
C ASP A 104 17.54 4.45 35.16
N ASP A 105 16.83 4.76 36.24
CA ASP A 105 16.34 3.74 37.17
C ASP A 105 15.46 2.75 36.37
N ALA A 106 16.10 1.67 36.08
CA ALA A 106 15.59 0.40 35.63
C ALA A 106 14.26 0.40 34.83
N LYS A 107 14.35 0.26 33.51
CA LYS A 107 13.28 -0.30 32.64
C LYS A 107 12.06 0.60 32.34
N ALA A 108 12.08 1.88 32.73
CA ALA A 108 10.92 2.76 32.45
C ALA A 108 10.87 3.26 31.02
N ASN A 109 12.01 3.60 30.39
CA ASN A 109 12.05 4.25 29.09
C ASN A 109 13.12 3.64 28.16
N PRO A 110 12.83 2.55 27.45
CA PRO A 110 13.76 2.01 26.47
C PRO A 110 14.00 3.01 25.34
N LEU A 111 15.17 2.94 24.73
CA LEU A 111 15.48 3.74 23.55
C LEU A 111 14.46 3.48 22.45
N SER A 112 13.94 4.55 21.89
CA SER A 112 12.93 4.48 20.84
C SER A 112 13.16 5.54 19.78
N TYR A 113 12.92 5.15 18.53
CA TYR A 113 12.95 6.03 17.37
C TYR A 113 11.79 5.67 16.45
N GLU A 114 10.94 6.65 16.19
CA GLU A 114 9.83 6.54 15.25
C GLU A 114 9.86 7.75 14.32
N ARG A 115 9.85 7.50 13.03
CA ARG A 115 9.79 8.55 12.01
C ARG A 115 8.52 8.44 11.20
N TYR A 116 7.70 9.45 11.31
CA TYR A 116 6.46 9.60 10.58
C TYR A 116 6.67 10.51 9.39
N MET A 117 6.17 10.10 8.23
CA MET A 117 6.18 10.88 7.00
C MET A 117 4.78 10.93 6.43
N THR A 118 4.34 12.12 6.06
CA THR A 118 3.04 12.33 5.44
C THR A 118 3.22 12.45 3.94
N TYR A 119 2.47 11.65 3.20
CA TYR A 119 2.45 11.64 1.73
C TYR A 119 1.04 11.88 1.21
N VAL A 120 0.94 12.57 0.09
CA VAL A 120 -0.23 12.48 -0.79
C VAL A 120 0.01 11.29 -1.70
N GLN A 121 -0.83 10.27 -1.60
CA GLN A 121 -0.76 9.04 -2.38
C GLN A 121 -1.85 9.01 -3.44
N ILE A 122 -1.48 8.66 -4.66
CA ILE A 122 -2.36 8.60 -5.83
C ILE A 122 -2.26 7.20 -6.45
N PRO A 123 -2.98 6.21 -5.90
CA PRO A 123 -3.10 4.89 -6.53
C PRO A 123 -4.06 4.96 -7.73
N LEU A 124 -3.66 4.28 -8.82
CA LEU A 124 -4.45 4.09 -10.02
C LEU A 124 -4.58 2.59 -10.28
N MET A 125 -5.72 2.01 -9.94
CA MET A 125 -5.91 0.57 -9.86
C MET A 125 -6.84 0.07 -10.96
N ALA A 126 -6.43 -0.98 -11.66
CA ALA A 126 -7.32 -1.82 -12.44
C ALA A 126 -7.99 -2.84 -11.49
N ARG A 127 -9.31 -2.90 -11.51
CA ARG A 127 -10.12 -3.73 -10.61
C ARG A 127 -10.92 -4.74 -11.40
N LEU A 128 -10.89 -5.99 -10.95
CA LEU A 128 -11.77 -7.07 -11.40
C LEU A 128 -12.65 -7.52 -10.25
N GLY A 129 -13.96 -7.47 -10.44
CA GLY A 129 -14.95 -7.86 -9.46
C GLY A 129 -15.84 -9.00 -9.95
N TRP A 130 -16.28 -9.86 -9.02
CA TRP A 130 -17.19 -10.98 -9.28
C TRP A 130 -18.33 -10.95 -8.27
N GLY A 131 -19.53 -11.09 -8.75
CA GLY A 131 -20.72 -11.11 -7.91
C GLY A 131 -21.83 -10.20 -8.44
N ARG A 132 -22.60 -9.63 -7.52
CA ARG A 132 -23.77 -8.80 -7.86
C ARG A 132 -23.36 -7.34 -8.07
N GLU A 133 -23.66 -6.80 -9.25
CA GLU A 133 -23.27 -5.45 -9.66
C GLU A 133 -23.87 -4.33 -8.81
N ARG A 134 -25.21 -4.36 -8.63
CA ARG A 134 -25.96 -3.21 -8.07
C ARG A 134 -26.68 -3.50 -6.77
N LYS A 135 -26.88 -4.77 -6.44
CA LYS A 135 -27.59 -5.17 -5.22
C LYS A 135 -27.02 -6.46 -4.65
N GLY A 136 -26.26 -6.35 -3.59
CA GLY A 136 -25.69 -7.47 -2.85
C GLY A 136 -24.17 -7.43 -2.77
N LEU A 137 -23.56 -8.59 -2.60
CA LEU A 137 -22.13 -8.74 -2.39
C LEU A 137 -21.37 -8.99 -3.68
N GLN A 138 -20.20 -8.39 -3.79
CA GLN A 138 -19.21 -8.58 -4.83
C GLN A 138 -17.83 -8.74 -4.18
N GLY A 139 -17.08 -9.76 -4.55
CA GLY A 139 -15.66 -9.87 -4.27
C GLY A 139 -14.84 -9.23 -5.38
N PHE A 140 -13.66 -8.70 -5.06
CA PHE A 140 -12.78 -8.12 -6.08
C PHE A 140 -11.30 -8.26 -5.75
N ILE A 141 -10.50 -8.19 -6.81
CA ILE A 141 -9.07 -7.98 -6.74
C ILE A 141 -8.71 -6.72 -7.54
N GLN A 142 -7.62 -6.08 -7.18
CA GLN A 142 -7.14 -4.89 -7.89
C GLN A 142 -5.62 -4.81 -7.84
N LEU A 143 -5.06 -4.23 -8.91
CA LEU A 143 -3.62 -4.06 -9.10
C LEU A 143 -3.38 -2.76 -9.86
N GLY A 144 -2.32 -2.05 -9.52
CA GLY A 144 -1.93 -0.87 -10.30
C GLY A 144 -0.75 -0.11 -9.71
N PRO A 145 -0.28 0.91 -10.41
CA PRO A 145 0.73 1.82 -9.91
C PRO A 145 0.16 2.72 -8.81
N GLN A 146 1.03 3.11 -7.89
CA GLN A 146 0.76 4.12 -6.88
C GLN A 146 1.90 5.12 -6.88
N LEU A 147 1.55 6.41 -6.92
CA LEU A 147 2.46 7.52 -6.81
C LEU A 147 2.33 8.16 -5.44
N GLY A 148 3.42 8.68 -4.90
CA GLY A 148 3.48 9.35 -3.61
C GLY A 148 4.24 10.67 -3.69
N LEU A 149 3.67 11.73 -3.11
CA LEU A 149 4.33 13.03 -2.98
C LEU A 149 4.54 13.32 -1.50
N PHE A 150 5.79 13.49 -1.12
CA PHE A 150 6.18 13.84 0.24
C PHE A 150 5.69 15.24 0.61
N MET A 151 5.07 15.36 1.78
CA MET A 151 4.55 16.61 2.30
C MET A 151 5.34 17.09 3.52
N ASN A 152 5.44 16.23 4.53
CA ASN A 152 6.01 16.58 5.82
C ASN A 152 6.55 15.35 6.54
N GLU A 153 7.45 15.58 7.51
CA GLU A 153 7.93 14.52 8.41
C GLU A 153 7.90 14.99 9.86
N SER A 154 7.80 14.03 10.77
CA SER A 154 7.86 14.23 12.21
C SER A 154 8.55 13.03 12.85
N THR A 155 9.51 13.29 13.72
CA THR A 155 10.25 12.25 14.45
C THR A 155 9.88 12.27 15.91
N LYS A 156 9.55 11.09 16.45
CA LYS A 156 9.40 10.86 17.88
C LYS A 156 10.56 10.02 18.35
N THR A 157 11.40 10.59 19.18
CA THR A 157 12.59 9.90 19.69
C THR A 157 12.92 10.37 21.10
N ASN A 158 13.50 9.47 21.89
CA ASN A 158 14.15 9.80 23.15
C ASN A 158 15.68 9.68 23.04
N LEU A 159 16.22 9.59 21.82
CA LEU A 159 17.67 9.51 21.58
C LEU A 159 18.31 10.87 21.88
N VAL A 160 19.28 10.88 22.79
CA VAL A 160 20.06 12.07 23.15
C VAL A 160 21.51 11.85 22.72
N PRO A 161 22.03 12.66 21.78
CA PRO A 161 23.41 12.53 21.33
C PRO A 161 24.40 12.70 22.50
N GLY A 162 25.37 11.77 22.63
CA GLY A 162 26.43 11.83 23.62
C GLY A 162 26.10 11.21 25.00
N LEU A 163 24.84 10.80 25.24
CA LEU A 163 24.50 10.02 26.43
C LEU A 163 24.94 8.56 26.25
N LYS A 164 25.55 8.02 27.30
CA LYS A 164 25.96 6.62 27.36
C LYS A 164 24.76 5.70 27.60
N THR A 165 24.78 4.55 26.95
CA THR A 165 23.79 3.49 27.11
C THR A 165 24.33 2.38 28.02
N GLN A 166 23.46 1.67 28.74
CA GLN A 166 23.82 0.53 29.59
C GLN A 166 24.42 -0.63 28.81
N THR A 167 23.88 -0.86 27.59
CA THR A 167 24.37 -1.88 26.66
C THR A 167 24.49 -1.27 25.26
N ASP A 168 25.35 -1.86 24.42
CA ASP A 168 25.46 -1.45 23.02
C ASP A 168 24.28 -1.94 22.19
N ARG A 169 23.88 -1.16 21.18
CA ARG A 169 22.90 -1.60 20.20
C ARG A 169 23.45 -2.78 19.39
N SER A 170 22.62 -3.80 19.13
CA SER A 170 22.98 -4.93 18.25
C SER A 170 23.25 -4.47 16.81
N SER A 171 22.51 -3.50 16.32
CA SER A 171 22.76 -2.87 15.01
C SER A 171 23.58 -1.59 15.17
N LYS A 172 24.68 -1.52 14.40
CA LYS A 172 25.53 -0.32 14.29
C LYS A 172 25.08 0.63 13.19
N VAL A 173 23.99 0.29 12.47
CA VAL A 173 23.41 1.13 11.42
C VAL A 173 22.52 2.16 12.10
N VAL A 174 22.98 3.42 12.13
CA VAL A 174 22.31 4.55 12.82
C VAL A 174 22.22 5.80 11.93
N ALA A 175 22.66 5.72 10.68
CA ALA A 175 22.69 6.86 9.75
C ALA A 175 21.27 7.43 9.50
N GLN A 176 20.24 6.57 9.46
CA GLN A 176 18.85 6.93 9.25
C GLN A 176 18.29 7.87 10.33
N ASP A 177 18.87 7.89 11.53
CA ASP A 177 18.42 8.73 12.65
C ASP A 177 18.56 10.22 12.34
N THR A 178 19.57 10.58 11.53
CA THR A 178 19.92 11.97 11.20
C THR A 178 19.75 12.35 9.76
N MET A 179 19.59 11.40 8.84
CA MET A 179 19.43 11.68 7.40
C MET A 179 18.07 12.31 7.11
N ALA A 180 18.06 13.40 6.33
CA ALA A 180 16.83 14.02 5.85
C ALA A 180 16.23 13.23 4.67
N VAL A 181 14.91 13.34 4.47
CA VAL A 181 14.25 12.80 3.26
C VAL A 181 14.73 13.62 2.05
N GLU A 182 15.45 12.96 1.14
CA GLU A 182 16.02 13.62 -0.03
C GLU A 182 15.14 13.47 -1.27
N ARG A 183 14.47 12.33 -1.42
CA ARG A 183 13.56 12.06 -2.53
C ARG A 183 12.12 12.28 -2.10
N LYS A 184 11.52 13.35 -2.66
CA LYS A 184 10.13 13.74 -2.34
C LYS A 184 9.08 13.01 -3.17
N PHE A 185 9.49 12.24 -4.16
CA PHE A 185 8.61 11.49 -5.02
C PHE A 185 8.83 10.00 -4.80
N ASP A 186 7.75 9.31 -4.44
CA ASP A 186 7.70 7.87 -4.29
C ASP A 186 6.82 7.26 -5.38
N TYR A 187 7.15 6.07 -5.83
CA TYR A 187 6.38 5.32 -6.80
C TYR A 187 6.55 3.83 -6.57
N GLY A 188 5.52 3.07 -6.90
CA GLY A 188 5.55 1.63 -6.71
C GLY A 188 4.29 0.95 -7.23
N ILE A 189 4.12 -0.29 -6.82
CA ILE A 189 3.02 -1.14 -7.23
C ILE A 189 2.17 -1.46 -6.00
N ALA A 190 0.85 -1.31 -6.16
CA ALA A 190 -0.12 -1.68 -5.17
C ALA A 190 -0.95 -2.87 -5.67
N VAL A 191 -1.19 -3.84 -4.80
CA VAL A 191 -2.06 -5.00 -5.04
C VAL A 191 -3.00 -5.15 -3.86
N GLY A 192 -4.25 -5.48 -4.13
CA GLY A 192 -5.23 -5.63 -3.06
C GLY A 192 -6.46 -6.38 -3.49
N GLY A 193 -7.34 -6.58 -2.53
CA GLY A 193 -8.64 -7.20 -2.76
C GLY A 193 -9.57 -6.93 -1.60
N GLY A 194 -10.82 -7.21 -1.81
CA GLY A 194 -11.83 -6.95 -0.80
C GLY A 194 -13.22 -7.38 -1.20
N ILE A 195 -14.15 -6.92 -0.44
CA ILE A 195 -15.58 -7.13 -0.64
C ILE A 195 -16.30 -5.79 -0.76
N GLU A 196 -17.29 -5.77 -1.62
CA GLU A 196 -18.18 -4.64 -1.82
C GLU A 196 -19.62 -5.07 -1.59
N PHE A 197 -20.33 -4.31 -0.79
CA PHE A 197 -21.78 -4.40 -0.64
C PHE A 197 -22.43 -3.22 -1.34
N SER A 198 -23.23 -3.53 -2.37
CA SER A 198 -23.90 -2.53 -3.19
C SER A 198 -25.39 -2.51 -2.88
N HIS A 199 -25.96 -1.30 -2.75
CA HIS A 199 -27.39 -1.08 -2.59
C HIS A 199 -27.85 0.06 -3.50
N PRO A 200 -28.92 -0.13 -4.33
CA PRO A 200 -29.32 0.82 -5.38
C PRO A 200 -29.66 2.23 -4.91
N LYS A 201 -30.12 2.36 -3.67
CA LYS A 201 -30.54 3.65 -3.09
C LYS A 201 -29.51 4.26 -2.14
N VAL A 202 -28.57 3.46 -1.64
CA VAL A 202 -27.62 3.89 -0.60
C VAL A 202 -26.23 4.10 -1.18
N GLY A 203 -25.81 3.26 -2.13
CA GLY A 203 -24.47 3.31 -2.71
C GLY A 203 -23.70 2.03 -2.41
N HIS A 204 -22.36 2.16 -2.32
CA HIS A 204 -21.45 1.04 -2.22
C HIS A 204 -20.58 1.16 -0.98
N PHE A 205 -20.58 0.13 -0.16
CA PHE A 205 -19.69 -0.03 0.98
C PHE A 205 -18.61 -1.05 0.63
N ILE A 206 -17.36 -0.65 0.74
CA ILE A 206 -16.21 -1.46 0.35
C ILE A 206 -15.31 -1.61 1.55
N VAL A 207 -14.85 -2.84 1.82
CA VAL A 207 -13.76 -3.13 2.76
C VAL A 207 -12.67 -3.85 1.98
N GLU A 208 -11.46 -3.32 2.06
CA GLU A 208 -10.32 -3.87 1.32
C GLU A 208 -9.06 -3.96 2.14
N GLY A 209 -8.22 -4.95 1.78
CA GLY A 209 -6.83 -5.04 2.17
C GLY A 209 -5.94 -4.77 0.97
N ARG A 210 -4.89 -3.95 1.16
CA ARG A 210 -3.95 -3.57 0.10
C ARG A 210 -2.52 -3.69 0.60
N TYR A 211 -1.65 -4.22 -0.24
CA TYR A 211 -0.21 -4.18 -0.06
C TYR A 211 0.41 -3.24 -1.10
N TYR A 212 1.29 -2.36 -0.66
CA TYR A 212 2.08 -1.49 -1.51
C TYR A 212 3.56 -1.82 -1.38
N TYR A 213 4.23 -1.96 -2.51
CA TYR A 213 5.67 -2.12 -2.62
C TYR A 213 6.26 -0.92 -3.36
N GLY A 214 7.00 -0.09 -2.63
CA GLY A 214 7.71 1.06 -3.19
C GLY A 214 8.88 0.60 -4.04
N LEU A 215 9.04 1.22 -5.19
CA LEU A 215 10.20 1.08 -6.09
C LEU A 215 11.11 2.30 -5.98
N GLY A 216 10.59 3.40 -5.44
CA GLY A 216 11.34 4.60 -5.10
C GLY A 216 12.06 4.46 -3.76
N ASP A 217 13.20 5.14 -3.62
CA ASP A 217 13.95 5.23 -2.37
C ASP A 217 13.68 6.57 -1.68
N ILE A 218 13.72 6.59 -0.34
CA ILE A 218 13.55 7.79 0.49
C ILE A 218 14.83 8.62 0.48
N PHE A 219 15.99 7.94 0.58
CA PHE A 219 17.31 8.53 0.54
C PHE A 219 17.92 8.38 -0.87
N LYS A 220 18.99 9.12 -1.15
CA LYS A 220 19.80 8.83 -2.33
C LYS A 220 20.43 7.44 -2.22
N ASN A 221 20.63 6.82 -3.36
CA ASN A 221 21.17 5.45 -3.49
C ASN A 221 22.34 5.39 -4.46
N SER A 222 23.14 6.46 -4.54
CA SER A 222 24.39 6.44 -5.31
C SER A 222 25.47 5.63 -4.56
N LYS A 223 26.56 5.30 -5.25
CA LYS A 223 27.66 4.51 -4.67
C LYS A 223 28.34 5.20 -3.47
N SER A 224 28.17 6.50 -3.30
CA SER A 224 28.72 7.31 -2.21
C SER A 224 27.76 7.42 -1.02
N ASP A 225 26.49 7.02 -1.18
CA ASP A 225 25.48 7.16 -0.14
C ASP A 225 25.51 5.96 0.80
N PHE A 226 25.07 6.18 2.04
CA PHE A 226 25.10 5.14 3.06
C PHE A 226 24.15 3.99 2.76
N PHE A 227 22.94 4.29 2.27
CA PHE A 227 21.95 3.28 1.92
C PHE A 227 21.91 3.05 0.41
N GLY A 228 22.12 1.79 0.01
CA GLY A 228 21.90 1.35 -1.36
C GLY A 228 20.42 1.13 -1.70
N ARG A 229 19.53 1.05 -0.68
CA ARG A 229 18.09 0.93 -0.82
C ARG A 229 17.38 1.45 0.42
N SER A 230 16.23 2.11 0.23
CA SER A 230 15.38 2.64 1.30
C SER A 230 13.93 2.80 0.82
N ASN A 231 13.28 1.68 0.45
CA ASN A 231 11.96 1.69 -0.16
C ASN A 231 10.84 1.31 0.82
N PHE A 232 9.64 1.84 0.61
CA PHE A 232 8.48 1.55 1.45
C PHE A 232 7.86 0.17 1.21
N GLY A 233 7.45 -0.48 2.31
CA GLY A 233 6.47 -1.55 2.33
C GLY A 233 5.28 -1.13 3.18
N GLN A 234 4.04 -1.21 2.64
CA GLN A 234 2.84 -0.77 3.35
C GLN A 234 1.74 -1.81 3.24
N ILE A 235 1.09 -2.11 4.37
CA ILE A 235 -0.13 -2.90 4.43
C ILE A 235 -1.25 -1.97 4.88
N VAL A 236 -2.33 -1.90 4.09
CA VAL A 236 -3.45 -0.98 4.34
C VAL A 236 -4.73 -1.79 4.47
N ILE A 237 -5.50 -1.54 5.52
CA ILE A 237 -6.88 -2.01 5.66
C ILE A 237 -7.76 -0.77 5.68
N LYS A 238 -8.68 -0.67 4.73
CA LYS A 238 -9.53 0.51 4.61
C LYS A 238 -10.98 0.19 4.28
N ALA A 239 -11.85 1.11 4.65
CA ALA A 239 -13.24 1.17 4.26
C ALA A 239 -13.45 2.34 3.30
N THR A 240 -14.27 2.12 2.28
CA THR A 240 -14.64 3.13 1.28
C THR A 240 -16.15 3.15 1.11
N TYR A 241 -16.70 4.34 1.05
CA TYR A 241 -18.09 4.57 0.71
C TYR A 241 -18.19 5.33 -0.61
N LEU A 242 -18.89 4.74 -1.60
CA LEU A 242 -19.11 5.35 -2.91
C LEU A 242 -20.59 5.53 -3.20
N PHE A 243 -20.90 6.60 -3.90
CA PHE A 243 -22.22 6.84 -4.49
C PHE A 243 -22.09 7.04 -6.00
N ASP A 244 -23.08 6.53 -6.74
CA ASP A 244 -23.08 6.60 -8.19
C ASP A 244 -23.54 7.98 -8.66
N ILE A 245 -22.74 8.59 -9.55
CA ILE A 245 -23.08 9.83 -10.23
C ILE A 245 -23.71 9.53 -11.58
N ILE A 246 -23.11 8.60 -12.32
CA ILE A 246 -23.56 8.17 -13.63
C ILE A 246 -23.83 6.67 -13.56
N LYS A 247 -25.00 6.26 -14.05
CA LYS A 247 -25.41 4.84 -14.16
C LYS A 247 -25.83 4.51 -15.57
N THR A 248 -25.28 3.43 -16.09
CA THR A 248 -25.72 2.88 -17.37
C THR A 248 -27.18 2.43 -17.28
N LYS A 249 -28.04 2.97 -18.13
CA LYS A 249 -29.45 2.56 -18.26
C LYS A 249 -29.53 1.33 -19.16
N ASN A 250 -29.31 0.15 -18.59
CA ASN A 250 -29.48 -1.12 -19.31
C ASN A 250 -30.52 -1.97 -18.56
N PRO A 251 -31.64 -2.35 -19.19
CA PRO A 251 -32.70 -3.14 -18.55
C PRO A 251 -32.26 -4.55 -18.12
N LYS A 252 -31.16 -5.07 -18.68
CA LYS A 252 -30.60 -6.37 -18.33
C LYS A 252 -29.77 -6.36 -17.03
N ILE A 253 -29.44 -5.19 -16.49
CA ILE A 253 -28.69 -5.05 -15.24
C ILE A 253 -29.67 -5.07 -14.08
N LYS A 254 -29.75 -6.18 -13.38
CA LYS A 254 -30.58 -6.36 -12.18
C LYS A 254 -29.75 -6.26 -10.89
#